data_ef5663fda15658d22236e17ccddb4517
#
_entry.id   ef5663fda15658d22236e17ccddb4517
#
_cell.length_a   1.000
_cell.length_b   1.000
_cell.length_c   1.000
_cell.angle_alpha   90.00
_cell.angle_beta   90.00
_cell.angle_gamma   90.00
#
_symmetry.space_group_name_H-M   'P 1'
#
loop_
_entity.id
_entity.type
_entity.pdbx_description
1 polymer ?
#
loop_
_entity_poly.entity_id
_entity_poly.type
_entity_poly.pdbx_seq_one_letter_code
_entity_poly.pdbx_strand_id
1 'polypeptide(L)'
;MKILLATSSVTPNAGIPSFNRELCSLLNVENEMHLLVDENIESYRGYAKIYSITGINIYNFEDASELLNKLQVENYDVIINSNSHIMSLLAAFVDDKTRLITVSHSLGTMDCDNAAFNNEYIDNIIALSSSCKDYISHRFGIKNNDKIKVVFNSVADNPEAEAMKKSKMAADKVKIVFAGGSAASKSPDLVVPIVHKLCKTNLSFEFYWLGITTPPLKKFQPFDDIRQVLPEDERVIVTGLIPQQKAAEIIASCNVFLAPSRREGFPMALLEAMRIGCIPVVSDFKIANQEIIRNGINGYVIPHKDVKAFVDRLSDIFKNHENYNRVY
;
A
#
# COMPACT_ATOMS: atom_id res chain seq x y z
N MET A 1 -12.82 -5.23 24.29
CA MET A 1 -12.81 -6.51 23.57
C MET A 1 -11.37 -7.03 23.49
N LYS A 2 -11.21 -8.34 23.35
CA LYS A 2 -9.91 -8.96 23.04
C LYS A 2 -9.84 -9.28 21.56
N ILE A 3 -8.89 -8.70 20.85
CA ILE A 3 -8.78 -8.76 19.39
C ILE A 3 -7.44 -9.38 18.99
N LEU A 4 -7.48 -10.39 18.12
CA LEU A 4 -6.30 -10.94 17.45
C LEU A 4 -6.16 -10.33 16.05
N LEU A 5 -5.03 -9.70 15.75
CA LEU A 5 -4.65 -9.36 14.40
C LEU A 5 -3.69 -10.42 13.86
N ALA A 6 -4.05 -11.09 12.78
CA ALA A 6 -3.22 -12.09 12.12
C ALA A 6 -2.66 -11.52 10.80
N THR A 7 -1.35 -11.55 10.61
CA THR A 7 -0.68 -11.02 9.42
C THR A 7 0.58 -11.82 9.06
N SER A 8 0.97 -11.76 7.80
CA SER A 8 2.21 -12.42 7.35
C SER A 8 3.47 -11.67 7.78
N SER A 9 3.40 -10.34 7.96
CA SER A 9 4.56 -9.51 8.28
C SER A 9 4.18 -8.20 8.95
N VAL A 10 5.07 -7.71 9.80
CA VAL A 10 5.05 -6.35 10.38
C VAL A 10 6.28 -5.54 9.97
N THR A 11 7.13 -6.07 9.09
CA THR A 11 8.33 -5.39 8.58
C THR A 11 7.98 -4.01 8.03
N PRO A 12 8.65 -2.92 8.47
CA PRO A 12 8.38 -1.57 8.01
C PRO A 12 8.53 -1.38 6.50
N ASN A 13 7.89 -0.33 5.95
CA ASN A 13 7.99 0.11 4.56
C ASN A 13 7.21 -0.72 3.53
N ALA A 14 6.20 -1.46 3.96
CA ALA A 14 5.23 -2.10 3.05
C ALA A 14 3.78 -1.65 3.38
N GLY A 15 2.87 -1.79 2.41
CA GLY A 15 1.49 -1.29 2.54
C GLY A 15 0.70 -1.99 3.64
N ILE A 16 0.77 -3.32 3.71
CA ILE A 16 0.05 -4.13 4.72
C ILE A 16 0.53 -3.81 6.14
N PRO A 17 1.84 -3.82 6.45
CA PRO A 17 2.32 -3.40 7.77
C PRO A 17 1.92 -1.97 8.14
N SER A 18 1.89 -1.03 7.19
CA SER A 18 1.42 0.34 7.44
C SER A 18 -0.07 0.36 7.81
N PHE A 19 -0.91 -0.34 7.05
CA PHE A 19 -2.33 -0.51 7.36
C PHE A 19 -2.53 -1.13 8.76
N ASN A 20 -1.83 -2.23 9.06
CA ASN A 20 -1.95 -2.93 10.34
C ASN A 20 -1.55 -2.05 11.53
N ARG A 21 -0.52 -1.21 11.37
CA ARG A 21 -0.10 -0.25 12.40
C ARG A 21 -1.16 0.81 12.66
N GLU A 22 -1.74 1.39 11.60
CA GLU A 22 -2.84 2.36 11.73
C GLU A 22 -4.07 1.71 12.40
N LEU A 23 -4.46 0.52 11.92
CA LEU A 23 -5.58 -0.22 12.50
C LEU A 23 -5.36 -0.52 13.98
N CYS A 24 -4.16 -1.01 14.35
CA CYS A 24 -3.82 -1.27 15.75
C CYS A 24 -3.85 0.01 16.58
N SER A 25 -3.34 1.13 16.07
CA SER A 25 -3.32 2.40 16.80
C SER A 25 -4.73 2.93 17.11
N LEU A 26 -5.68 2.64 16.25
CA LEU A 26 -7.10 3.01 16.45
C LEU A 26 -7.81 2.05 17.42
N LEU A 27 -7.54 0.76 17.31
CA LEU A 27 -8.27 -0.26 18.07
C LEU A 27 -7.75 -0.42 19.50
N ASN A 28 -6.45 -0.25 19.75
CA ASN A 28 -5.86 -0.50 21.08
C ASN A 28 -6.22 0.56 22.15
N VAL A 29 -6.92 1.62 21.76
CA VAL A 29 -7.38 2.65 22.72
C VAL A 29 -8.39 2.07 23.70
N GLU A 30 -9.27 1.18 23.23
CA GLU A 30 -10.36 0.60 24.01
C GLU A 30 -10.33 -0.95 24.05
N ASN A 31 -9.36 -1.57 23.42
CA ASN A 31 -9.32 -3.01 23.25
C ASN A 31 -7.93 -3.58 23.59
N GLU A 32 -7.92 -4.83 24.02
CA GLU A 32 -6.69 -5.60 24.18
C GLU A 32 -6.31 -6.23 22.83
N MET A 33 -5.18 -5.80 22.27
CA MET A 33 -4.71 -6.25 20.96
C MET A 33 -3.63 -7.33 21.12
N HIS A 34 -3.83 -8.48 20.47
CA HIS A 34 -2.83 -9.52 20.30
C HIS A 34 -2.42 -9.62 18.82
N LEU A 35 -1.21 -10.10 18.57
CA LEU A 35 -0.65 -10.26 17.22
C LEU A 35 -0.29 -11.72 16.95
N LEU A 36 -0.72 -12.23 15.80
CA LEU A 36 -0.23 -13.47 15.21
C LEU A 36 0.56 -13.10 13.94
N VAL A 37 1.84 -13.48 13.87
CA VAL A 37 2.71 -13.05 12.77
C VAL A 37 3.71 -14.13 12.38
N ASP A 38 3.97 -14.24 11.06
CA ASP A 38 4.98 -15.14 10.49
C ASP A 38 6.37 -14.46 10.41
N GLU A 39 6.78 -13.86 11.52
CA GLU A 39 8.10 -13.26 11.72
C GLU A 39 8.56 -13.55 13.15
N ASN A 40 9.87 -13.73 13.34
CA ASN A 40 10.43 -13.95 14.67
C ASN A 40 10.60 -12.61 15.40
N ILE A 41 9.57 -12.18 16.12
CA ILE A 41 9.56 -10.95 16.90
C ILE A 41 9.06 -11.25 18.34
N GLU A 42 9.71 -10.64 19.31
CA GLU A 42 9.37 -10.80 20.74
C GLU A 42 8.44 -9.69 21.24
N SER A 43 8.54 -8.49 20.66
CA SER A 43 7.71 -7.34 21.03
C SER A 43 7.41 -6.46 19.83
N TYR A 44 6.22 -5.90 19.82
CA TYR A 44 5.80 -4.91 18.83
C TYR A 44 4.82 -3.92 19.48
N ARG A 45 5.05 -2.62 19.27
CA ARG A 45 4.27 -1.57 19.95
C ARG A 45 2.78 -1.68 19.66
N GLY A 46 1.96 -1.63 20.70
CA GLY A 46 0.51 -1.65 20.61
C GLY A 46 -0.13 -3.02 20.79
N TYR A 47 0.66 -4.10 20.98
CA TYR A 47 0.15 -5.43 21.23
C TYR A 47 0.52 -5.92 22.62
N ALA A 48 -0.46 -6.45 23.36
CA ALA A 48 -0.27 -7.01 24.69
C ALA A 48 0.41 -8.40 24.63
N LYS A 49 0.17 -9.15 23.55
CA LYS A 49 0.74 -10.49 23.35
C LYS A 49 1.05 -10.74 21.88
N ILE A 50 2.13 -11.45 21.62
CA ILE A 50 2.58 -11.80 20.27
C ILE A 50 2.76 -13.29 20.17
N TYR A 51 2.21 -13.86 19.09
CA TYR A 51 2.42 -15.23 18.67
C TYR A 51 3.22 -15.22 17.37
N SER A 52 4.51 -15.54 17.47
CA SER A 52 5.34 -15.81 16.30
C SER A 52 5.05 -17.24 15.83
N ILE A 53 4.76 -17.38 14.54
CA ILE A 53 4.51 -18.67 13.90
C ILE A 53 5.65 -19.09 12.97
N THR A 54 6.78 -18.40 13.06
CA THR A 54 7.99 -18.79 12.31
C THR A 54 8.42 -20.21 12.66
N GLY A 55 8.51 -21.04 11.63
CA GLY A 55 8.89 -22.45 11.79
C GLY A 55 7.74 -23.39 12.18
N ILE A 56 6.52 -22.90 12.38
CA ILE A 56 5.34 -23.75 12.56
C ILE A 56 4.94 -24.35 11.21
N ASN A 57 4.87 -25.67 11.14
CA ASN A 57 4.37 -26.37 9.97
C ASN A 57 2.86 -26.62 10.09
N ILE A 58 2.06 -25.71 9.56
CA ILE A 58 0.60 -25.79 9.61
C ILE A 58 0.02 -27.08 8.97
N TYR A 59 0.78 -27.75 8.12
CA TYR A 59 0.38 -29.04 7.53
C TYR A 59 0.72 -30.22 8.43
N ASN A 60 1.42 -29.99 9.54
CA ASN A 60 1.60 -30.95 10.61
C ASN A 60 0.45 -30.80 11.61
N PHE A 61 -0.24 -31.90 11.91
CA PHE A 61 -1.41 -31.89 12.79
C PHE A 61 -1.08 -31.45 14.23
N GLU A 62 0.08 -31.81 14.74
CA GLU A 62 0.50 -31.48 16.12
C GLU A 62 0.76 -29.96 16.22
N ASP A 63 1.52 -29.41 15.28
CA ASP A 63 1.83 -27.97 15.23
C ASP A 63 0.54 -27.13 15.07
N ALA A 64 -0.33 -27.53 14.16
CA ALA A 64 -1.60 -26.85 13.92
C ALA A 64 -2.52 -26.90 15.16
N SER A 65 -2.60 -28.07 15.81
CA SER A 65 -3.41 -28.27 17.02
C SER A 65 -2.86 -27.47 18.21
N GLU A 66 -1.54 -27.41 18.37
CA GLU A 66 -0.90 -26.63 19.43
C GLU A 66 -1.19 -25.12 19.25
N LEU A 67 -1.08 -24.61 18.02
CA LEU A 67 -1.40 -23.23 17.71
C LEU A 67 -2.88 -22.92 17.98
N LEU A 68 -3.79 -23.77 17.49
CA LEU A 68 -5.23 -23.62 17.72
C LEU A 68 -5.57 -23.60 19.21
N ASN A 69 -5.04 -24.53 19.99
CA ASN A 69 -5.27 -24.58 21.44
C ASN A 69 -4.78 -23.29 22.11
N LYS A 70 -3.61 -22.75 21.73
CA LYS A 70 -3.11 -21.49 22.25
C LYS A 70 -4.05 -20.32 21.94
N LEU A 71 -4.62 -20.28 20.73
CA LEU A 71 -5.54 -19.22 20.32
C LEU A 71 -6.90 -19.37 21.01
N GLN A 72 -7.44 -20.58 21.13
CA GLN A 72 -8.74 -20.82 21.74
C GLN A 72 -8.79 -20.49 23.23
N VAL A 73 -7.71 -20.76 23.97
CA VAL A 73 -7.60 -20.43 25.42
C VAL A 73 -7.78 -18.93 25.66
N GLU A 74 -7.41 -18.08 24.70
CA GLU A 74 -7.49 -16.63 24.83
C GLU A 74 -8.91 -16.08 24.74
N ASN A 75 -9.87 -16.83 24.19
CA ASN A 75 -11.27 -16.41 24.02
C ASN A 75 -11.40 -15.04 23.34
N TYR A 76 -10.93 -14.93 22.10
CA TYR A 76 -11.03 -13.69 21.33
C TYR A 76 -12.47 -13.34 21.00
N ASP A 77 -12.83 -12.07 21.15
CA ASP A 77 -14.09 -11.53 20.66
C ASP A 77 -14.06 -11.39 19.12
N VAL A 78 -12.89 -10.98 18.59
CA VAL A 78 -12.69 -10.74 17.16
C VAL A 78 -11.30 -11.25 16.74
N ILE A 79 -11.25 -11.92 15.58
CA ILE A 79 -10.02 -12.19 14.85
C ILE A 79 -10.06 -11.39 13.55
N ILE A 80 -9.05 -10.57 13.31
CA ILE A 80 -8.87 -9.83 12.04
C ILE A 80 -7.72 -10.50 11.29
N ASN A 81 -8.04 -11.22 10.22
CA ASN A 81 -7.03 -11.76 9.33
C ASN A 81 -6.64 -10.74 8.27
N SER A 82 -5.50 -10.11 8.48
CA SER A 82 -4.88 -9.15 7.57
C SER A 82 -3.73 -9.78 6.80
N ASN A 83 -4.07 -10.68 5.86
CA ASN A 83 -3.13 -11.38 4.98
C ASN A 83 -2.27 -12.48 5.63
N SER A 84 -2.76 -13.12 6.70
CA SER A 84 -2.14 -14.36 7.20
C SER A 84 -2.70 -15.57 6.45
N HIS A 85 -1.85 -16.28 5.72
CA HIS A 85 -2.24 -17.51 5.05
C HIS A 85 -2.62 -18.62 6.06
N ILE A 86 -1.88 -18.70 7.15
CA ILE A 86 -2.15 -19.68 8.22
C ILE A 86 -3.54 -19.44 8.83
N MET A 87 -3.88 -18.19 9.13
CA MET A 87 -5.22 -17.89 9.68
C MET A 87 -6.34 -18.20 8.68
N SER A 88 -6.10 -18.05 7.39
CA SER A 88 -7.06 -18.43 6.35
C SER A 88 -7.31 -19.94 6.31
N LEU A 89 -6.29 -20.75 6.54
CA LEU A 89 -6.40 -22.21 6.64
C LEU A 89 -7.12 -22.62 7.93
N LEU A 90 -6.89 -21.91 9.03
CA LEU A 90 -7.47 -22.20 10.34
C LEU A 90 -8.90 -21.65 10.51
N ALA A 91 -9.44 -20.93 9.54
CA ALA A 91 -10.75 -20.30 9.64
C ALA A 91 -11.88 -21.26 10.08
N ALA A 92 -11.87 -22.48 9.56
CA ALA A 92 -12.87 -23.53 9.89
C ALA A 92 -12.82 -24.02 11.35
N PHE A 93 -11.78 -23.69 12.09
CA PHE A 93 -11.58 -24.12 13.48
C PHE A 93 -11.70 -22.96 14.48
N VAL A 94 -12.06 -21.78 14.02
CA VAL A 94 -12.37 -20.63 14.89
C VAL A 94 -13.69 -20.91 15.62
N ASP A 95 -13.74 -20.61 16.92
CA ASP A 95 -14.97 -20.80 17.74
C ASP A 95 -16.10 -19.92 17.20
N ASP A 96 -17.33 -20.44 17.12
CA ASP A 96 -18.52 -19.74 16.63
C ASP A 96 -18.86 -18.46 17.41
N LYS A 97 -18.30 -18.30 18.63
CA LYS A 97 -18.47 -17.08 19.43
C LYS A 97 -17.51 -15.96 19.00
N THR A 98 -16.43 -16.31 18.31
CA THR A 98 -15.40 -15.39 17.83
C THR A 98 -15.76 -14.89 16.44
N ARG A 99 -15.85 -13.58 16.26
CA ARG A 99 -16.05 -13.00 14.94
C ARG A 99 -14.77 -13.05 14.12
N LEU A 100 -14.82 -13.69 12.95
CA LEU A 100 -13.72 -13.74 12.00
C LEU A 100 -13.93 -12.74 10.87
N ILE A 101 -13.08 -11.73 10.80
CA ILE A 101 -13.05 -10.71 9.74
C ILE A 101 -11.77 -10.87 8.95
N THR A 102 -11.86 -10.85 7.63
CA THR A 102 -10.68 -10.91 6.76
C THR A 102 -10.53 -9.63 5.96
N VAL A 103 -9.30 -9.27 5.58
CA VAL A 103 -9.00 -8.07 4.80
C VAL A 103 -8.26 -8.44 3.52
N SER A 104 -8.80 -8.03 2.38
CA SER A 104 -8.15 -8.17 1.08
C SER A 104 -7.47 -6.86 0.71
N HIS A 105 -6.13 -6.85 0.72
CA HIS A 105 -5.31 -5.66 0.54
C HIS A 105 -5.05 -5.28 -0.91
N SER A 106 -5.23 -6.20 -1.85
CA SER A 106 -5.00 -5.93 -3.28
C SER A 106 -5.88 -6.82 -4.15
N LEU A 107 -5.93 -6.51 -5.45
CA LEU A 107 -6.47 -7.42 -6.47
C LEU A 107 -5.50 -8.53 -6.88
N GLY A 108 -4.44 -8.72 -6.12
CA GLY A 108 -3.59 -9.89 -6.27
C GLY A 108 -4.38 -11.17 -5.98
N THR A 109 -4.22 -12.19 -6.82
CA THR A 109 -4.91 -13.47 -6.64
C THR A 109 -4.66 -14.03 -5.24
N MET A 110 -3.43 -13.96 -4.75
CA MET A 110 -3.09 -14.45 -3.41
C MET A 110 -3.78 -13.64 -2.29
N ASP A 111 -3.86 -12.32 -2.40
CA ASP A 111 -4.49 -11.50 -1.36
C ASP A 111 -6.00 -11.73 -1.30
N CYS A 112 -6.64 -11.81 -2.47
CA CYS A 112 -8.07 -12.12 -2.56
C CYS A 112 -8.36 -13.55 -2.11
N ASP A 113 -7.52 -14.51 -2.51
CA ASP A 113 -7.68 -15.90 -2.13
C ASP A 113 -7.48 -16.07 -0.61
N ASN A 114 -6.47 -15.43 -0.01
CA ASN A 114 -6.28 -15.45 1.44
C ASN A 114 -7.47 -14.83 2.19
N ALA A 115 -8.05 -13.75 1.66
CA ALA A 115 -9.18 -13.08 2.32
C ALA A 115 -10.49 -13.84 2.19
N ALA A 116 -10.67 -14.68 1.16
CA ALA A 116 -11.94 -15.34 0.87
C ALA A 116 -11.87 -16.88 0.91
N PHE A 117 -10.68 -17.46 1.16
CA PHE A 117 -10.53 -18.89 1.35
C PHE A 117 -11.30 -19.32 2.61
N ASN A 118 -12.04 -20.42 2.53
CA ASN A 118 -12.95 -20.87 3.60
C ASN A 118 -13.99 -19.78 3.98
N ASN A 119 -14.52 -19.07 2.99
CA ASN A 119 -15.41 -17.95 3.24
C ASN A 119 -16.69 -18.31 3.98
N GLU A 120 -17.12 -19.57 3.99
CA GLU A 120 -18.27 -20.06 4.76
C GLU A 120 -18.09 -19.85 6.27
N TYR A 121 -16.86 -19.86 6.78
CA TYR A 121 -16.51 -19.66 8.20
C TYR A 121 -16.14 -18.20 8.53
N ILE A 122 -16.13 -17.32 7.55
CA ILE A 122 -15.79 -15.91 7.72
C ILE A 122 -17.07 -15.10 7.91
N ASP A 123 -17.15 -14.25 8.93
CA ASP A 123 -18.31 -13.36 9.15
C ASP A 123 -18.36 -12.24 8.11
N ASN A 124 -17.24 -11.52 7.95
CA ASN A 124 -17.14 -10.43 6.99
C ASN A 124 -15.78 -10.39 6.28
N ILE A 125 -15.81 -10.02 5.02
CA ILE A 125 -14.64 -9.75 4.21
C ILE A 125 -14.57 -8.24 3.95
N ILE A 126 -13.48 -7.60 4.34
CA ILE A 126 -13.20 -6.21 4.02
C ILE A 126 -12.43 -6.15 2.71
N ALA A 127 -13.01 -5.50 1.72
CA ALA A 127 -12.37 -5.20 0.44
C ALA A 127 -11.96 -3.73 0.40
N LEU A 128 -10.72 -3.43 0.03
CA LEU A 128 -10.21 -2.05 0.01
C LEU A 128 -10.65 -1.25 -1.22
N SER A 129 -11.45 -1.83 -2.11
CA SER A 129 -12.04 -1.16 -3.27
C SER A 129 -13.27 -1.91 -3.77
N SER A 130 -14.13 -1.23 -4.51
CA SER A 130 -15.30 -1.85 -5.16
C SER A 130 -14.88 -2.94 -6.15
N SER A 131 -13.81 -2.70 -6.90
CA SER A 131 -13.27 -3.71 -7.82
C SER A 131 -12.75 -4.96 -7.11
N CYS A 132 -12.18 -4.80 -5.91
CA CYS A 132 -11.77 -5.93 -5.09
C CYS A 132 -12.98 -6.74 -4.60
N LYS A 133 -14.04 -6.06 -4.15
CA LYS A 133 -15.33 -6.69 -3.81
C LYS A 133 -15.89 -7.48 -4.98
N ASP A 134 -15.97 -6.87 -6.17
CA ASP A 134 -16.52 -7.51 -7.36
C ASP A 134 -15.71 -8.74 -7.76
N TYR A 135 -14.39 -8.65 -7.72
CA TYR A 135 -13.50 -9.77 -8.00
C TYR A 135 -13.72 -10.93 -7.04
N ILE A 136 -13.75 -10.67 -5.72
CA ILE A 136 -13.96 -11.69 -4.69
C ILE A 136 -15.35 -12.31 -4.87
N SER A 137 -16.39 -11.50 -5.03
CA SER A 137 -17.78 -11.97 -5.21
C SER A 137 -17.88 -12.94 -6.39
N HIS A 138 -17.30 -12.56 -7.53
CA HIS A 138 -17.34 -13.37 -8.74
C HIS A 138 -16.53 -14.66 -8.58
N ARG A 139 -15.29 -14.55 -8.09
CA ARG A 139 -14.37 -15.69 -8.00
C ARG A 139 -14.84 -16.78 -7.03
N PHE A 140 -15.41 -16.36 -5.89
CA PHE A 140 -15.86 -17.26 -4.84
C PHE A 140 -17.37 -17.51 -4.81
N GLY A 141 -18.11 -16.95 -5.79
CA GLY A 141 -19.55 -17.14 -5.90
C GLY A 141 -20.34 -16.56 -4.72
N ILE A 142 -19.81 -15.54 -4.04
CA ILE A 142 -20.42 -14.93 -2.86
C ILE A 142 -21.57 -14.02 -3.31
N LYS A 143 -22.80 -14.50 -3.18
CA LYS A 143 -24.02 -13.78 -3.56
C LYS A 143 -24.53 -12.81 -2.50
N ASN A 144 -24.16 -13.02 -1.24
CA ASN A 144 -24.55 -12.15 -0.13
C ASN A 144 -23.73 -10.87 -0.15
N ASN A 145 -24.33 -9.78 -0.60
CA ASN A 145 -23.69 -8.46 -0.66
C ASN A 145 -23.25 -7.91 0.71
N ASP A 146 -23.87 -8.38 1.80
CA ASP A 146 -23.52 -7.93 3.15
C ASP A 146 -22.27 -8.59 3.70
N LYS A 147 -21.86 -9.71 3.15
CA LYS A 147 -20.65 -10.42 3.57
C LYS A 147 -19.37 -9.68 3.20
N ILE A 148 -19.37 -8.97 2.06
CA ILE A 148 -18.21 -8.21 1.59
C ILE A 148 -18.48 -6.71 1.74
N LYS A 149 -17.76 -6.07 2.64
CA LYS A 149 -17.84 -4.62 2.88
C LYS A 149 -16.69 -3.90 2.20
N VAL A 150 -16.97 -2.82 1.50
CA VAL A 150 -15.93 -1.94 0.97
C VAL A 150 -15.56 -0.92 2.04
N VAL A 151 -14.29 -0.95 2.47
CA VAL A 151 -13.73 0.01 3.41
C VAL A 151 -12.42 0.53 2.83
N PHE A 152 -12.41 1.77 2.41
CA PHE A 152 -11.22 2.39 1.84
C PHE A 152 -10.14 2.60 2.90
N ASN A 153 -8.88 2.48 2.49
CA ASN A 153 -7.79 2.92 3.33
C ASN A 153 -7.90 4.42 3.60
N SER A 154 -7.48 4.81 4.79
CA SER A 154 -7.32 6.20 5.19
C SER A 154 -5.87 6.47 5.57
N VAL A 155 -5.50 7.73 5.63
CA VAL A 155 -4.21 8.18 6.16
C VAL A 155 -4.46 9.09 7.35
N ALA A 156 -3.68 8.90 8.40
CA ALA A 156 -3.77 9.72 9.59
C ALA A 156 -3.40 11.18 9.29
N ASP A 157 -3.91 12.08 10.08
CA ASP A 157 -3.52 13.48 10.04
C ASP A 157 -2.05 13.63 10.40
N ASN A 158 -1.33 14.40 9.59
CA ASN A 158 0.07 14.72 9.84
C ASN A 158 0.24 16.26 9.84
N PRO A 159 0.22 16.91 11.02
CA PRO A 159 0.34 18.36 11.13
C PRO A 159 1.65 18.93 10.55
N GLU A 160 2.75 18.16 10.63
CA GLU A 160 4.04 18.56 10.06
C GLU A 160 3.98 18.60 8.53
N ALA A 161 3.31 17.62 7.93
CA ALA A 161 3.09 17.59 6.48
C ALA A 161 2.20 18.75 6.00
N GLU A 162 1.19 19.15 6.78
CA GLU A 162 0.36 20.33 6.49
C GLU A 162 1.19 21.64 6.52
N ALA A 163 2.14 21.75 7.44
CA ALA A 163 3.03 22.90 7.49
C ALA A 163 3.96 22.97 6.24
N MET A 164 4.43 21.81 5.77
CA MET A 164 5.26 21.70 4.56
C MET A 164 4.49 22.04 3.27
N LYS A 165 3.17 21.80 3.23
CA LYS A 165 2.31 22.14 2.09
C LYS A 165 2.44 23.62 1.72
N LYS A 166 2.50 24.51 2.70
CA LYS A 166 2.64 25.96 2.48
C LYS A 166 3.99 26.34 1.85
N SER A 167 5.07 25.62 2.15
CA SER A 167 6.40 25.90 1.63
C SER A 167 6.59 25.48 0.17
N LYS A 168 5.81 24.54 -0.34
CA LYS A 168 5.86 24.06 -1.74
C LYS A 168 5.48 25.15 -2.75
N MET A 169 4.62 26.09 -2.35
CA MET A 169 4.04 27.10 -3.23
C MET A 169 5.04 28.16 -3.68
N ALA A 170 6.21 28.25 -3.05
CA ALA A 170 7.22 29.28 -3.31
C ALA A 170 8.45 28.81 -4.11
N ALA A 171 8.44 27.57 -4.61
CA ALA A 171 9.62 26.98 -5.24
C ALA A 171 9.66 27.24 -6.76
N ASP A 172 10.81 27.70 -7.26
CA ASP A 172 11.07 27.93 -8.70
C ASP A 172 11.19 26.63 -9.51
N LYS A 173 11.17 25.47 -8.84
CA LYS A 173 11.31 24.14 -9.44
C LYS A 173 10.15 23.25 -9.05
N VAL A 174 9.61 22.49 -10.00
CA VAL A 174 8.63 21.45 -9.71
C VAL A 174 9.33 20.16 -9.32
N LYS A 175 8.99 19.63 -8.15
CA LYS A 175 9.53 18.38 -7.64
C LYS A 175 8.55 17.24 -7.89
N ILE A 176 9.05 16.18 -8.49
CA ILE A 176 8.31 14.95 -8.79
C ILE A 176 8.84 13.83 -7.90
N VAL A 177 7.96 13.07 -7.28
CA VAL A 177 8.36 11.87 -6.54
C VAL A 177 7.71 10.61 -7.10
N PHE A 178 8.49 9.54 -7.19
CA PHE A 178 8.05 8.18 -7.41
C PHE A 178 8.46 7.31 -6.22
N ALA A 179 7.48 6.81 -5.48
CA ALA A 179 7.68 5.98 -4.28
C ALA A 179 7.28 4.52 -4.55
N GLY A 180 7.95 3.90 -5.52
CA GLY A 180 7.61 2.54 -5.97
C GLY A 180 8.75 1.53 -5.89
N GLY A 181 9.93 1.98 -5.49
CA GLY A 181 11.12 1.12 -5.53
C GLY A 181 11.37 0.58 -6.93
N SER A 182 11.75 -0.69 -7.03
CA SER A 182 11.94 -1.40 -8.30
C SER A 182 10.93 -2.53 -8.53
N ALA A 183 9.83 -2.57 -7.77
CA ALA A 183 8.81 -3.61 -7.91
C ALA A 183 8.11 -3.53 -9.29
N ALA A 184 8.00 -4.66 -9.99
CA ALA A 184 7.40 -4.72 -11.34
C ALA A 184 5.95 -4.20 -11.38
N SER A 185 5.18 -4.36 -10.30
CA SER A 185 3.82 -3.82 -10.17
C SER A 185 3.77 -2.30 -10.24
N LYS A 186 4.84 -1.61 -9.86
CA LYS A 186 4.97 -0.15 -9.86
C LYS A 186 5.45 0.41 -11.20
N SER A 187 5.74 -0.45 -12.18
CA SER A 187 6.18 -0.11 -13.54
C SER A 187 7.43 0.77 -13.62
N PRO A 188 8.56 0.38 -13.02
CA PRO A 188 9.81 1.12 -13.18
C PRO A 188 10.24 1.22 -14.65
N ASP A 189 9.86 0.25 -15.50
CA ASP A 189 10.06 0.25 -16.95
C ASP A 189 9.31 1.36 -17.69
N LEU A 190 8.26 1.93 -17.10
CA LEU A 190 7.61 3.16 -17.60
C LEU A 190 8.23 4.42 -16.99
N VAL A 191 8.68 4.37 -15.74
CA VAL A 191 9.31 5.52 -15.08
C VAL A 191 10.62 5.90 -15.80
N VAL A 192 11.46 4.92 -16.13
CA VAL A 192 12.74 5.16 -16.82
C VAL A 192 12.57 5.98 -18.10
N PRO A 193 11.77 5.58 -19.11
CA PRO A 193 11.61 6.38 -20.32
C PRO A 193 10.89 7.72 -20.08
N ILE A 194 10.04 7.85 -19.06
CA ILE A 194 9.46 9.15 -18.66
C ILE A 194 10.58 10.09 -18.22
N VAL A 195 11.45 9.65 -17.30
CA VAL A 195 12.57 10.45 -16.79
C VAL A 195 13.53 10.82 -17.92
N HIS A 196 13.91 9.88 -18.79
CA HIS A 196 14.75 10.18 -19.96
C HIS A 196 14.17 11.25 -20.87
N LYS A 197 12.85 11.26 -21.08
CA LYS A 197 12.20 12.29 -21.90
C LYS A 197 12.14 13.61 -21.16
N LEU A 198 11.89 13.64 -19.86
CA LEU A 198 11.91 14.86 -19.06
C LEU A 198 13.29 15.51 -19.06
N CYS A 199 14.37 14.74 -18.93
CA CYS A 199 15.74 15.24 -18.97
C CYS A 199 16.12 15.90 -20.31
N LYS A 200 15.42 15.54 -21.40
CA LYS A 200 15.61 16.18 -22.72
C LYS A 200 14.84 17.51 -22.87
N THR A 201 14.07 17.92 -21.87
CA THR A 201 13.35 19.19 -21.87
C THR A 201 14.14 20.27 -21.12
N ASN A 202 13.82 21.52 -21.38
CA ASN A 202 14.37 22.68 -20.66
C ASN A 202 13.57 23.00 -19.37
N LEU A 203 12.79 22.03 -18.85
CA LEU A 203 11.99 22.23 -17.65
C LEU A 203 12.85 22.24 -16.38
N SER A 204 12.57 23.17 -15.47
CA SER A 204 13.22 23.23 -14.17
C SER A 204 12.52 22.26 -13.22
N PHE A 205 13.10 21.06 -13.02
CA PHE A 205 12.52 20.03 -12.16
C PHE A 205 13.57 19.34 -11.30
N GLU A 206 13.09 18.63 -10.28
CA GLU A 206 13.81 17.58 -9.56
C GLU A 206 12.96 16.33 -9.55
N PHE A 207 13.55 15.18 -9.80
CA PHE A 207 12.88 13.88 -9.78
C PHE A 207 13.47 13.00 -8.68
N TYR A 208 12.63 12.57 -7.74
CA TYR A 208 13.01 11.72 -6.62
C TYR A 208 12.51 10.29 -6.85
N TRP A 209 13.42 9.33 -6.90
CA TRP A 209 13.09 7.90 -6.92
C TRP A 209 13.36 7.29 -5.55
N LEU A 210 12.31 6.90 -4.83
CA LEU A 210 12.40 6.36 -3.48
C LEU A 210 12.30 4.83 -3.46
N GLY A 211 13.02 4.19 -2.52
CA GLY A 211 12.82 2.80 -2.16
C GLY A 211 13.53 1.78 -3.03
N ILE A 212 14.60 2.14 -3.73
CA ILE A 212 15.39 1.17 -4.51
C ILE A 212 16.21 0.31 -3.58
N THR A 213 16.05 -1.02 -3.69
CA THR A 213 16.89 -2.00 -3.01
C THR A 213 18.10 -2.37 -3.88
N THR A 214 19.27 -2.43 -3.27
CA THR A 214 20.49 -2.98 -3.88
C THR A 214 21.10 -4.05 -2.95
N PRO A 215 21.34 -5.28 -3.38
CA PRO A 215 21.06 -5.83 -4.71
C PRO A 215 19.56 -6.00 -4.96
N PRO A 216 19.13 -5.95 -6.22
CA PRO A 216 17.72 -6.15 -6.56
C PRO A 216 17.24 -7.52 -6.09
N LEU A 217 16.02 -7.60 -5.57
CA LEU A 217 15.36 -8.87 -5.32
C LEU A 217 15.04 -9.53 -6.66
N LYS A 218 15.97 -10.34 -7.16
CA LYS A 218 16.10 -10.86 -8.54
C LYS A 218 14.85 -11.43 -9.21
N LYS A 219 13.78 -11.69 -8.48
CA LYS A 219 12.64 -12.46 -9.00
C LYS A 219 11.50 -11.63 -9.60
N PHE A 220 11.45 -10.31 -9.36
CA PHE A 220 10.30 -9.49 -9.73
C PHE A 220 10.65 -8.09 -10.27
N GLN A 221 11.89 -7.84 -10.61
CA GLN A 221 12.35 -6.52 -11.07
C GLN A 221 12.69 -6.52 -12.54
N PRO A 222 12.23 -5.54 -13.33
CA PRO A 222 12.51 -5.47 -14.76
C PRO A 222 13.95 -5.03 -15.09
N PHE A 223 14.72 -4.60 -14.09
CA PHE A 223 16.11 -4.16 -14.25
C PHE A 223 17.00 -4.74 -13.15
N ASP A 224 18.21 -5.11 -13.50
CA ASP A 224 19.22 -5.59 -12.53
C ASP A 224 19.70 -4.45 -11.62
N ASP A 225 19.91 -3.27 -12.16
CA ASP A 225 20.17 -2.04 -11.41
C ASP A 225 19.53 -0.85 -12.13
N ILE A 226 18.57 -0.23 -11.49
CA ILE A 226 17.83 0.90 -12.03
C ILE A 226 18.71 2.13 -12.25
N ARG A 227 19.79 2.28 -11.48
CA ARG A 227 20.70 3.42 -11.59
C ARG A 227 21.48 3.40 -12.90
N GLN A 228 21.75 2.20 -13.45
CA GLN A 228 22.48 2.04 -14.71
C GLN A 228 21.64 2.41 -15.94
N VAL A 229 20.32 2.42 -15.80
CA VAL A 229 19.39 2.74 -16.89
C VAL A 229 18.75 4.11 -16.78
N LEU A 230 19.00 4.85 -15.69
CA LEU A 230 18.60 6.24 -15.56
C LEU A 230 19.60 7.19 -16.23
N PRO A 231 19.14 8.35 -16.70
CA PRO A 231 20.05 9.36 -17.25
C PRO A 231 21.00 9.90 -16.17
N GLU A 232 22.26 10.16 -16.54
CA GLU A 232 23.19 10.91 -15.71
C GLU A 232 22.82 12.40 -15.76
N ASP A 233 21.93 12.79 -14.86
CA ASP A 233 21.38 14.15 -14.77
C ASP A 233 21.23 14.54 -13.30
N GLU A 234 21.78 15.67 -12.90
CA GLU A 234 21.75 16.16 -11.51
C GLU A 234 20.34 16.37 -10.96
N ARG A 235 19.35 16.51 -11.85
CA ARG A 235 17.94 16.66 -11.51
C ARG A 235 17.30 15.33 -11.08
N VAL A 236 17.99 14.18 -11.28
CA VAL A 236 17.47 12.83 -10.96
C VAL A 236 18.12 12.30 -9.70
N ILE A 237 17.36 12.19 -8.64
CA ILE A 237 17.82 11.84 -7.29
C ILE A 237 17.26 10.47 -6.93
N VAL A 238 18.16 9.49 -6.73
CA VAL A 238 17.82 8.12 -6.33
C VAL A 238 18.25 7.89 -4.90
N THR A 239 17.30 7.65 -3.99
CA THR A 239 17.60 7.61 -2.55
C THR A 239 18.00 6.23 -2.02
N GLY A 240 17.66 5.14 -2.71
CA GLY A 240 17.70 3.81 -2.11
C GLY A 240 16.61 3.62 -1.04
N LEU A 241 16.80 2.62 -0.16
CA LEU A 241 15.96 2.45 1.02
C LEU A 241 16.29 3.52 2.04
N ILE A 242 15.28 4.24 2.47
CA ILE A 242 15.36 5.28 3.51
C ILE A 242 14.29 5.05 4.57
N PRO A 243 14.48 5.56 5.80
CA PRO A 243 13.46 5.51 6.84
C PRO A 243 12.13 6.12 6.37
N GLN A 244 11.00 5.57 6.84
CA GLN A 244 9.65 6.03 6.44
C GLN A 244 9.45 7.52 6.69
N GLN A 245 9.93 8.04 7.81
CA GLN A 245 9.87 9.47 8.13
C GLN A 245 10.58 10.31 7.06
N LYS A 246 11.78 9.88 6.63
CA LYS A 246 12.53 10.58 5.59
C LYS A 246 11.84 10.52 4.23
N ALA A 247 11.23 9.38 3.90
CA ALA A 247 10.40 9.25 2.69
C ALA A 247 9.20 10.21 2.74
N ALA A 248 8.51 10.28 3.88
CA ALA A 248 7.40 11.21 4.09
C ALA A 248 7.83 12.68 3.93
N GLU A 249 8.98 13.08 4.48
CA GLU A 249 9.55 14.42 4.31
C GLU A 249 9.83 14.76 2.83
N ILE A 250 10.42 13.82 2.08
CA ILE A 250 10.67 14.02 0.65
C ILE A 250 9.35 14.14 -0.11
N ILE A 251 8.40 13.24 0.11
CA ILE A 251 7.07 13.31 -0.52
C ILE A 251 6.41 14.65 -0.16
N ALA A 252 6.51 15.06 1.11
CA ALA A 252 5.97 16.33 1.58
C ALA A 252 6.60 17.55 0.86
N SER A 253 7.83 17.47 0.41
CA SER A 253 8.49 18.52 -0.35
C SER A 253 8.15 18.54 -1.85
N CYS A 254 7.50 17.49 -2.37
CA CYS A 254 7.23 17.32 -3.80
C CYS A 254 5.87 17.88 -4.21
N ASN A 255 5.78 18.39 -5.44
CA ASN A 255 4.55 18.94 -6.04
C ASN A 255 3.73 17.84 -6.72
N VAL A 256 4.38 16.85 -7.31
CA VAL A 256 3.77 15.80 -8.11
C VAL A 256 4.13 14.43 -7.57
N PHE A 257 3.13 13.57 -7.43
CA PHE A 257 3.31 12.14 -7.15
C PHE A 257 3.06 11.34 -8.42
N LEU A 258 4.12 10.74 -8.96
CA LEU A 258 4.06 9.93 -10.18
C LEU A 258 3.83 8.46 -9.82
N ALA A 259 2.76 7.85 -10.30
CA ALA A 259 2.44 6.44 -10.08
C ALA A 259 1.95 5.73 -11.35
N PRO A 260 2.85 5.40 -12.30
CA PRO A 260 2.50 4.70 -13.54
C PRO A 260 2.35 3.19 -13.34
N SER A 261 1.92 2.77 -12.16
CA SER A 261 1.86 1.38 -11.73
C SER A 261 0.95 0.52 -12.65
N ARG A 262 1.21 -0.80 -12.72
CA ARG A 262 0.38 -1.80 -13.42
C ARG A 262 -0.71 -2.39 -12.55
N ARG A 263 -0.53 -2.36 -11.25
CA ARG A 263 -1.42 -2.98 -10.27
C ARG A 263 -1.25 -2.33 -8.91
N GLU A 264 -2.36 -1.91 -8.34
CA GLU A 264 -2.45 -1.46 -6.96
C GLU A 264 -3.72 -2.04 -6.33
N GLY A 265 -3.70 -2.32 -5.05
CA GLY A 265 -4.91 -2.59 -4.29
C GLY A 265 -5.59 -1.28 -3.91
N PHE A 266 -5.01 -0.62 -2.93
CA PHE A 266 -5.36 0.74 -2.53
C PHE A 266 -4.08 1.44 -2.07
N PRO A 267 -3.47 2.30 -2.89
CA PRO A 267 -2.08 2.73 -2.72
C PRO A 267 -1.91 3.75 -1.60
N MET A 268 -1.42 3.33 -0.43
CA MET A 268 -1.20 4.19 0.74
C MET A 268 -0.32 5.41 0.41
N ALA A 269 0.80 5.21 -0.28
CA ALA A 269 1.70 6.30 -0.62
C ALA A 269 1.05 7.37 -1.51
N LEU A 270 0.08 7.00 -2.35
CA LEU A 270 -0.72 7.95 -3.13
C LEU A 270 -1.62 8.78 -2.23
N LEU A 271 -2.31 8.15 -1.27
CA LEU A 271 -3.16 8.86 -0.32
C LEU A 271 -2.36 9.81 0.57
N GLU A 272 -1.21 9.35 1.08
CA GLU A 272 -0.27 10.17 1.84
C GLU A 272 0.17 11.40 1.03
N ALA A 273 0.55 11.19 -0.23
CA ALA A 273 0.96 12.28 -1.12
C ALA A 273 -0.18 13.27 -1.42
N MET A 274 -1.39 12.76 -1.69
CA MET A 274 -2.57 13.61 -1.94
C MET A 274 -2.93 14.44 -0.72
N ARG A 275 -2.89 13.85 0.48
CA ARG A 275 -3.20 14.55 1.71
C ARG A 275 -2.30 15.77 1.92
N ILE A 276 -1.03 15.67 1.59
CA ILE A 276 -0.07 16.76 1.70
C ILE A 276 0.00 17.64 0.45
N GLY A 277 -0.99 17.52 -0.45
CA GLY A 277 -1.16 18.38 -1.62
C GLY A 277 -0.22 18.09 -2.78
N CYS A 278 0.27 16.87 -2.94
CA CYS A 278 0.87 16.47 -4.21
C CYS A 278 -0.21 16.24 -5.27
N ILE A 279 0.07 16.66 -6.49
CA ILE A 279 -0.77 16.39 -7.65
C ILE A 279 -0.50 14.95 -8.11
N PRO A 280 -1.46 14.03 -8.02
CA PRO A 280 -1.24 12.67 -8.52
C PRO A 280 -1.29 12.63 -10.04
N VAL A 281 -0.27 12.00 -10.64
CA VAL A 281 -0.25 11.63 -12.06
C VAL A 281 -0.08 10.11 -12.11
N VAL A 282 -1.18 9.42 -12.38
CA VAL A 282 -1.29 7.95 -12.24
C VAL A 282 -1.68 7.31 -13.56
N SER A 283 -1.38 6.01 -13.72
CA SER A 283 -1.91 5.25 -14.85
C SER A 283 -3.40 4.90 -14.67
N ASP A 284 -4.07 4.61 -15.78
CA ASP A 284 -5.46 4.16 -15.84
C ASP A 284 -5.61 2.71 -15.34
N PHE A 285 -5.16 2.44 -14.14
CA PHE A 285 -5.53 1.14 -13.60
C PHE A 285 -7.03 1.03 -13.48
N LYS A 286 -7.55 -0.10 -13.84
CA LYS A 286 -8.98 -0.34 -13.77
C LYS A 286 -9.54 -0.44 -12.33
N ILE A 287 -8.71 -0.18 -11.26
CA ILE A 287 -9.09 -0.63 -9.93
C ILE A 287 -9.25 0.50 -8.92
N ALA A 288 -8.27 0.83 -8.16
CA ALA A 288 -8.43 1.78 -7.05
C ALA A 288 -8.31 3.24 -7.51
N ASN A 289 -7.55 3.51 -8.57
CA ASN A 289 -7.33 4.88 -9.01
C ASN A 289 -8.60 5.60 -9.44
N GLN A 290 -9.55 4.89 -10.07
CA GLN A 290 -10.81 5.49 -10.49
C GLN A 290 -11.75 5.81 -9.30
N GLU A 291 -11.56 5.15 -8.18
CA GLU A 291 -12.30 5.42 -6.94
C GLU A 291 -11.67 6.58 -6.15
N ILE A 292 -10.36 6.81 -6.31
CA ILE A 292 -9.59 7.85 -5.63
C ILE A 292 -9.44 9.10 -6.50
N ILE A 293 -9.07 8.93 -7.78
CA ILE A 293 -8.72 10.03 -8.67
C ILE A 293 -9.88 10.35 -9.61
N ARG A 294 -10.38 11.58 -9.47
CA ARG A 294 -11.29 12.21 -10.45
C ARG A 294 -10.44 12.98 -11.44
N ASN A 295 -10.25 12.40 -12.65
CA ASN A 295 -9.37 12.94 -13.67
C ASN A 295 -9.64 14.42 -13.98
N GLY A 296 -8.60 15.25 -13.88
CA GLY A 296 -8.68 16.71 -14.09
C GLY A 296 -9.27 17.49 -12.91
N ILE A 297 -9.65 16.84 -11.79
CA ILE A 297 -10.21 17.49 -10.59
C ILE A 297 -9.23 17.40 -9.42
N ASN A 298 -8.87 16.19 -9.01
CA ASN A 298 -7.95 15.96 -7.88
C ASN A 298 -6.71 15.15 -8.30
N GLY A 299 -6.40 15.10 -9.59
CA GLY A 299 -5.27 14.41 -10.17
C GLY A 299 -5.48 14.08 -11.63
N TYR A 300 -4.54 13.34 -12.20
CA TYR A 300 -4.57 12.98 -13.62
C TYR A 300 -4.39 11.48 -13.80
N VAL A 301 -5.30 10.89 -14.59
CA VAL A 301 -5.27 9.49 -14.99
C VAL A 301 -4.78 9.42 -16.45
N ILE A 302 -3.66 8.77 -16.65
CA ILE A 302 -2.98 8.66 -17.95
C ILE A 302 -3.09 7.21 -18.46
N PRO A 303 -3.34 6.99 -19.75
CA PRO A 303 -3.34 5.63 -20.32
C PRO A 303 -2.04 4.90 -20.01
N HIS A 304 -2.15 3.69 -19.47
CA HIS A 304 -0.99 2.87 -19.12
C HIS A 304 -0.12 2.63 -20.36
N LYS A 305 1.20 2.72 -20.22
CA LYS A 305 2.21 2.64 -21.28
C LYS A 305 2.33 3.86 -22.20
N ASP A 306 1.47 4.87 -22.09
CA ASP A 306 1.63 6.09 -22.88
C ASP A 306 2.63 7.05 -22.22
N VAL A 307 3.92 6.74 -22.43
CA VAL A 307 5.04 7.58 -21.92
C VAL A 307 4.92 9.02 -22.40
N LYS A 308 4.43 9.24 -23.65
CA LYS A 308 4.27 10.60 -24.19
C LYS A 308 3.22 11.37 -23.41
N ALA A 309 2.06 10.78 -23.15
CA ALA A 309 0.99 11.43 -22.40
C ALA A 309 1.40 11.75 -20.95
N PHE A 310 2.20 10.88 -20.31
CA PHE A 310 2.78 11.20 -18.99
C PHE A 310 3.68 12.43 -19.06
N VAL A 311 4.60 12.51 -20.03
CA VAL A 311 5.51 13.64 -20.17
C VAL A 311 4.77 14.94 -20.56
N ASP A 312 3.80 14.85 -21.44
CA ASP A 312 2.99 16.00 -21.84
C ASP A 312 2.21 16.56 -20.64
N ARG A 313 1.61 15.69 -19.81
CA ARG A 313 0.89 16.10 -18.59
C ARG A 313 1.82 16.71 -17.56
N LEU A 314 2.96 16.08 -17.31
CA LEU A 314 3.97 16.66 -16.43
C LEU A 314 4.39 18.05 -16.92
N SER A 315 4.69 18.18 -18.21
CA SER A 315 5.07 19.45 -18.83
C SER A 315 3.99 20.53 -18.71
N ASP A 316 2.71 20.16 -18.79
CA ASP A 316 1.59 21.05 -18.58
C ASP A 316 1.52 21.53 -17.11
N ILE A 317 1.69 20.63 -16.17
CA ILE A 317 1.77 20.99 -14.74
C ILE A 317 2.92 21.98 -14.48
N PHE A 318 4.09 21.77 -15.09
CA PHE A 318 5.23 22.69 -14.98
C PHE A 318 4.90 24.11 -15.47
N LYS A 319 4.27 24.21 -16.64
CA LYS A 319 3.95 25.50 -17.25
C LYS A 319 2.89 26.29 -16.48
N ASN A 320 2.03 25.56 -15.78
CA ASN A 320 0.85 26.13 -15.12
C ASN A 320 0.88 25.94 -13.59
N HIS A 321 2.04 25.66 -12.99
CA HIS A 321 2.16 25.27 -11.58
C HIS A 321 1.53 26.29 -10.60
N GLU A 322 1.56 27.56 -10.89
CA GLU A 322 0.90 28.59 -10.08
C GLU A 322 -0.63 28.42 -10.01
N ASN A 323 -1.24 27.95 -11.09
CA ASN A 323 -2.68 27.69 -11.13
C ASN A 323 -3.02 26.40 -10.37
N TYR A 324 -2.17 25.37 -10.47
CA TYR A 324 -2.37 24.10 -9.75
C TYR A 324 -2.21 24.26 -8.24
N ASN A 325 -1.30 25.11 -7.78
CA ASN A 325 -1.11 25.41 -6.36
C ASN A 325 -2.35 26.06 -5.69
N ARG A 326 -3.32 26.54 -6.45
CA ARG A 326 -4.58 27.10 -5.92
C ARG A 326 -5.71 26.05 -5.78
N VAL A 327 -5.56 24.89 -6.43
CA VAL A 327 -6.62 23.89 -6.55
C VAL A 327 -6.35 22.67 -5.65
N TYR A 328 -5.10 22.40 -5.32
CA TYR A 328 -4.63 21.28 -4.50
C TYR A 328 -3.90 21.80 -3.23
#